data_c2fdadca4b781200adf9e61efa2507dd
#
_entry.id   c2fdadca4b781200adf9e61efa2507dd
#
_cell.length_a   1.000
_cell.length_b   1.000
_cell.length_c   1.000
_cell.angle_alpha   90.00
_cell.angle_beta   90.00
_cell.angle_gamma   90.00
#
_symmetry.space_group_name_H-M   'P 1'
#
loop_
_entity.id
_entity.type
_entity.pdbx_description
1 polymer ?
#
loop_
_entity_poly.entity_id
_entity_poly.type
_entity_poly.pdbx_seq_one_letter_code
_entity_poly.pdbx_strand_id
1 'polypeptide(L)'
;MASKIKKGVIGALLFEYKNVLEDLKDNLKGISDSDLVIIADTKTANKDCISIQSILTHIILCGTFYLTMIDIHRGNSKSPWPSRIYYNTVNEYIAALDKLYDITVLFFDDISNNEMSQYSPDKKLITFWGQYYDYEQLMEHAIVHVSRHRRQIQMFKSKLKDL
;
A
#
# COMPACT_ATOMS: atom_id res chain seq x y z
N MET A 1 19.97 13.44 2.50
CA MET A 1 19.94 14.02 1.14
C MET A 1 18.49 14.30 0.79
N ALA A 2 18.14 15.53 0.41
CA ALA A 2 16.78 15.81 -0.04
C ALA A 2 16.53 15.03 -1.34
N SER A 3 15.54 14.15 -1.34
CA SER A 3 15.11 13.42 -2.52
C SER A 3 14.73 14.44 -3.60
N LYS A 4 15.37 14.33 -4.76
CA LYS A 4 15.05 15.15 -5.93
C LYS A 4 13.61 14.83 -6.31
N ILE A 5 12.69 15.81 -6.19
CA ILE A 5 11.28 15.60 -6.55
C ILE A 5 11.23 15.09 -7.99
N LYS A 6 10.79 13.85 -8.17
CA LYS A 6 10.55 13.27 -9.50
C LYS A 6 9.49 14.10 -10.22
N LYS A 7 9.69 14.34 -11.51
CA LYS A 7 8.72 15.05 -12.38
C LYS A 7 7.94 14.05 -13.24
N GLY A 8 6.86 14.50 -13.84
CA GLY A 8 6.03 13.69 -14.71
C GLY A 8 5.13 12.71 -13.95
N VAL A 9 4.75 11.62 -14.60
CA VAL A 9 3.79 10.64 -14.05
C VAL A 9 4.27 10.01 -12.75
N ILE A 10 5.56 9.66 -12.65
CA ILE A 10 6.13 9.11 -11.41
C ILE A 10 5.99 10.11 -10.27
N GLY A 11 6.33 11.38 -10.50
CA GLY A 11 6.22 12.42 -9.47
C GLY A 11 4.79 12.62 -9.00
N ALA A 12 3.82 12.61 -9.92
CA ALA A 12 2.40 12.74 -9.60
C ALA A 12 1.89 11.54 -8.78
N LEU A 13 2.23 10.31 -9.20
CA LEU A 13 1.82 9.09 -8.49
C LEU A 13 2.43 9.00 -7.08
N LEU A 14 3.71 9.33 -6.93
CA LEU A 14 4.36 9.36 -5.62
C LEU A 14 3.75 10.42 -4.70
N PHE A 15 3.38 11.58 -5.24
CA PHE A 15 2.68 12.63 -4.49
C PHE A 15 1.31 12.15 -3.99
N GLU A 16 0.50 11.56 -4.87
CA GLU A 16 -0.82 11.03 -4.50
C GLU A 16 -0.70 9.83 -3.54
N TYR A 17 0.30 8.97 -3.73
CA TYR A 17 0.54 7.86 -2.81
C TYR A 17 0.92 8.36 -1.42
N LYS A 18 1.75 9.41 -1.33
CA LYS A 18 2.05 10.07 -0.06
C LYS A 18 0.79 10.60 0.60
N ASN A 19 -0.04 11.33 -0.14
CA ASN A 19 -1.25 11.94 0.39
C ASN A 19 -2.20 10.89 0.99
N VAL A 20 -2.43 9.77 0.30
CA VAL A 20 -3.33 8.73 0.82
C VAL A 20 -2.74 8.00 2.03
N LEU A 21 -1.42 7.86 2.14
CA LEU A 21 -0.75 7.31 3.32
C LEU A 21 -0.83 8.28 4.51
N GLU A 22 -0.65 9.59 4.28
CA GLU A 22 -0.84 10.62 5.33
C GLU A 22 -2.29 10.63 5.82
N ASP A 23 -3.27 10.61 4.91
CA ASP A 23 -4.69 10.52 5.25
C ASP A 23 -5.01 9.26 6.08
N LEU A 24 -4.36 8.13 5.74
CA LEU A 24 -4.49 6.89 6.51
C LEU A 24 -3.92 7.06 7.92
N LYS A 25 -2.71 7.62 8.07
CA LYS A 25 -2.08 7.89 9.37
C LYS A 25 -2.93 8.85 10.23
N ASP A 26 -3.49 9.88 9.61
CA ASP A 26 -4.41 10.80 10.28
C ASP A 26 -5.68 10.10 10.78
N ASN A 27 -6.18 9.12 10.04
CA ASN A 27 -7.32 8.32 10.45
C ASN A 27 -6.99 7.41 11.65
N LEU A 28 -5.72 7.09 11.91
CA LEU A 28 -5.31 6.32 13.08
C LEU A 28 -5.30 7.13 14.38
N LYS A 29 -5.39 8.46 14.32
CA LYS A 29 -5.45 9.31 15.50
C LYS A 29 -6.62 8.93 16.41
N GLY A 30 -6.32 8.71 17.69
CA GLY A 30 -7.31 8.32 18.70
C GLY A 30 -7.71 6.84 18.66
N ILE A 31 -7.00 5.99 17.91
CA ILE A 31 -7.05 4.54 18.05
C ILE A 31 -6.00 4.13 19.07
N SER A 32 -6.38 3.33 20.07
CA SER A 32 -5.45 2.75 21.04
C SER A 32 -4.80 1.48 20.50
N ASP A 33 -3.67 1.07 21.10
CA ASP A 33 -3.01 -0.18 20.70
C ASP A 33 -3.91 -1.40 20.92
N SER A 34 -4.77 -1.36 21.95
CA SER A 34 -5.76 -2.42 22.21
C SER A 34 -6.87 -2.47 21.16
N ASP A 35 -7.22 -1.35 20.53
CA ASP A 35 -8.23 -1.31 19.47
C ASP A 35 -7.77 -2.01 18.19
N LEU A 36 -6.45 -2.09 17.95
CA LEU A 36 -5.87 -2.69 16.75
C LEU A 36 -6.34 -4.13 16.54
N VAL A 37 -6.42 -4.92 17.59
CA VAL A 37 -6.66 -6.37 17.53
C VAL A 37 -8.14 -6.75 17.66
N ILE A 38 -9.02 -5.79 17.95
CA ILE A 38 -10.46 -6.06 18.10
C ILE A 38 -11.03 -6.50 16.76
N ILE A 39 -11.73 -7.63 16.76
CA ILE A 39 -12.43 -8.13 15.58
C ILE A 39 -13.68 -7.28 15.36
N ALA A 40 -13.60 -6.37 14.39
CA ALA A 40 -14.67 -5.43 14.06
C ALA A 40 -15.61 -5.92 12.95
N ASP A 41 -15.18 -6.93 12.17
CA ASP A 41 -16.00 -7.60 11.15
C ASP A 41 -15.91 -9.13 11.30
N THR A 42 -16.98 -9.73 11.78
CA THR A 42 -17.12 -11.19 11.95
C THR A 42 -17.77 -11.85 10.75
N LYS A 43 -18.27 -11.07 9.77
CA LYS A 43 -19.03 -11.58 8.61
C LYS A 43 -18.17 -11.76 7.37
N THR A 44 -17.06 -11.00 7.27
CA THR A 44 -16.17 -11.10 6.11
C THR A 44 -15.44 -12.44 6.08
N ALA A 45 -15.35 -13.05 4.90
CA ALA A 45 -14.50 -14.22 4.66
C ALA A 45 -13.01 -13.83 4.53
N ASN A 46 -12.73 -12.55 4.27
CA ASN A 46 -11.36 -12.06 4.10
C ASN A 46 -10.70 -11.78 5.45
N LYS A 47 -9.79 -12.64 5.86
CA LYS A 47 -9.04 -12.52 7.12
C LYS A 47 -8.19 -11.24 7.20
N ASP A 48 -7.84 -10.64 6.07
CA ASP A 48 -7.10 -9.38 6.01
C ASP A 48 -7.98 -8.16 6.34
N CYS A 49 -9.29 -8.35 6.50
CA CYS A 49 -10.26 -7.28 6.70
C CYS A 49 -11.09 -7.42 7.99
N ILE A 50 -10.62 -8.19 8.98
CA ILE A 50 -11.38 -8.45 10.22
C ILE A 50 -11.11 -7.45 11.35
N SER A 51 -9.92 -6.84 11.39
CA SER A 51 -9.49 -5.89 12.42
C SER A 51 -8.67 -4.76 11.81
N ILE A 52 -8.44 -3.68 12.57
CA ILE A 52 -7.57 -2.58 12.12
C ILE A 52 -6.15 -3.10 11.90
N GLN A 53 -5.64 -3.96 12.80
CA GLN A 53 -4.32 -4.57 12.67
C GLN A 53 -4.18 -5.37 11.37
N SER A 54 -5.16 -6.22 11.05
CA SER A 54 -5.12 -7.04 9.84
C SER A 54 -5.14 -6.19 8.57
N ILE A 55 -5.94 -5.11 8.55
CA ILE A 55 -6.01 -4.17 7.42
C ILE A 55 -4.68 -3.43 7.23
N LEU A 56 -4.10 -2.88 8.29
CA LEU A 56 -2.82 -2.16 8.20
C LEU A 56 -1.69 -3.07 7.74
N THR A 57 -1.64 -4.30 8.29
CA THR A 57 -0.69 -5.33 7.86
C THR A 57 -0.85 -5.67 6.38
N HIS A 58 -2.10 -5.78 5.91
CA HIS A 58 -2.42 -6.04 4.51
C HIS A 58 -1.99 -4.88 3.58
N ILE A 59 -2.22 -3.62 3.98
CA ILE A 59 -1.79 -2.45 3.20
C ILE A 59 -0.26 -2.46 3.00
N ILE A 60 0.50 -2.68 4.08
CA ILE A 60 1.97 -2.67 4.03
C ILE A 60 2.49 -3.83 3.17
N LEU A 61 1.92 -5.02 3.37
CA LEU A 61 2.26 -6.20 2.58
C LEU A 61 2.00 -5.97 1.09
N CYS A 62 0.80 -5.50 0.73
CA CYS A 62 0.42 -5.26 -0.67
C CYS A 62 1.28 -4.16 -1.32
N GLY A 63 1.55 -3.07 -0.61
CA GLY A 63 2.41 -2.01 -1.13
C GLY A 63 3.80 -2.52 -1.49
N THR A 64 4.44 -3.29 -0.61
CA THR A 64 5.74 -3.92 -0.89
C THR A 64 5.64 -4.97 -2.00
N PHE A 65 4.54 -5.72 -2.03
CA PHE A 65 4.27 -6.73 -3.04
C PHE A 65 4.18 -6.14 -4.45
N TYR A 66 3.56 -4.97 -4.62
CA TYR A 66 3.47 -4.29 -5.92
C TYR A 66 4.86 -3.89 -6.44
N LEU A 67 5.75 -3.41 -5.58
CA LEU A 67 7.13 -3.10 -5.95
C LEU A 67 7.88 -4.37 -6.40
N THR A 68 7.71 -5.47 -5.66
CA THR A 68 8.31 -6.77 -6.02
C THR A 68 7.80 -7.27 -7.38
N MET A 69 6.50 -7.10 -7.68
CA MET A 69 5.95 -7.46 -9.00
C MET A 69 6.60 -6.67 -10.14
N ILE A 70 6.77 -5.36 -9.96
CA ILE A 70 7.45 -4.51 -10.95
C ILE A 70 8.90 -4.96 -11.12
N ASP A 71 9.60 -5.22 -10.04
CA ASP A 71 11.01 -5.60 -10.05
C ASP A 71 11.23 -6.95 -10.76
N ILE A 72 10.38 -7.93 -10.49
CA ILE A 72 10.39 -9.22 -11.20
C ILE A 72 10.09 -9.03 -12.68
N HIS A 73 9.10 -8.20 -13.03
CA HIS A 73 8.75 -7.93 -14.42
C HIS A 73 9.88 -7.20 -15.17
N ARG A 74 10.68 -6.38 -14.50
CA ARG A 74 11.89 -5.75 -15.03
C ARG A 74 13.07 -6.73 -15.19
N GLY A 75 12.92 -7.98 -14.82
CA GLY A 75 13.90 -9.05 -15.03
C GLY A 75 14.64 -9.51 -13.76
N ASN A 76 14.35 -8.95 -12.60
CA ASN A 76 14.94 -9.41 -11.34
C ASN A 76 14.13 -10.58 -10.73
N SER A 77 14.25 -11.74 -11.36
CA SER A 77 13.51 -12.95 -10.95
C SER A 77 13.87 -13.48 -9.55
N LYS A 78 14.91 -12.92 -8.91
CA LYS A 78 15.35 -13.30 -7.55
C LYS A 78 14.83 -12.36 -6.47
N SER A 79 14.06 -11.34 -6.81
CA SER A 79 13.47 -10.44 -5.81
C SER A 79 12.61 -11.23 -4.83
N PRO A 80 12.88 -11.11 -3.51
CA PRO A 80 12.13 -11.86 -2.52
C PRO A 80 10.70 -11.34 -2.40
N TRP A 81 9.74 -12.26 -2.30
CA TRP A 81 8.39 -11.89 -1.96
C TRP A 81 8.32 -11.39 -0.51
N PRO A 82 7.58 -10.30 -0.24
CA PRO A 82 7.45 -9.78 1.10
C PRO A 82 6.68 -10.75 2.00
N SER A 83 7.06 -10.79 3.27
CA SER A 83 6.37 -11.55 4.30
C SER A 83 5.45 -10.65 5.11
N ARG A 84 4.41 -11.26 5.67
CA ARG A 84 3.45 -10.59 6.55
C ARG A 84 4.10 -10.32 7.92
N ILE A 85 4.07 -9.05 8.36
CA ILE A 85 4.59 -8.62 9.65
C ILE A 85 3.46 -7.94 10.41
N TYR A 86 3.14 -8.43 11.61
CA TYR A 86 2.21 -7.81 12.52
C TYR A 86 2.96 -6.95 13.53
N TYR A 87 2.48 -5.74 13.74
CA TYR A 87 2.99 -4.82 14.76
C TYR A 87 2.01 -4.72 15.93
N ASN A 88 2.51 -4.35 17.11
CA ASN A 88 1.70 -4.35 18.33
C ASN A 88 1.15 -2.98 18.69
N THR A 89 1.70 -1.91 18.11
CA THR A 89 1.33 -0.54 18.42
C THR A 89 0.97 0.26 17.18
N VAL A 90 0.13 1.28 17.36
CA VAL A 90 -0.23 2.24 16.31
C VAL A 90 1.03 2.96 15.78
N ASN A 91 1.96 3.32 16.67
CA ASN A 91 3.19 4.00 16.29
C ASN A 91 4.10 3.13 15.41
N GLU A 92 4.19 1.83 15.68
CA GLU A 92 4.93 0.91 14.81
C GLU A 92 4.32 0.83 13.41
N TYR A 93 2.98 0.82 13.30
CA TYR A 93 2.30 0.87 12.00
C TYR A 93 2.54 2.19 11.27
N ILE A 94 2.52 3.33 11.97
CA ILE A 94 2.85 4.63 11.38
C ILE A 94 4.28 4.60 10.82
N ALA A 95 5.25 4.14 11.59
CA ALA A 95 6.64 4.02 11.14
C ALA A 95 6.80 3.06 9.95
N ALA A 96 6.03 1.96 9.92
CA ALA A 96 6.05 1.02 8.81
C ALA A 96 5.42 1.60 7.52
N LEU A 97 4.39 2.45 7.63
CA LEU A 97 3.80 3.18 6.51
C LEU A 97 4.77 4.24 5.96
N ASP A 98 5.48 4.96 6.83
CA ASP A 98 6.54 5.90 6.42
C ASP A 98 7.66 5.16 5.68
N LYS A 99 8.11 4.03 6.23
CA LYS A 99 9.11 3.18 5.57
C LYS A 99 8.62 2.67 4.22
N LEU A 100 7.35 2.28 4.10
CA LEU A 100 6.75 1.85 2.83
C LEU A 100 6.83 2.96 1.79
N TYR A 101 6.52 4.20 2.16
CA TYR A 101 6.66 5.34 1.26
C TYR A 101 8.12 5.55 0.83
N ASP A 102 9.06 5.55 1.78
CA ASP A 102 10.48 5.77 1.50
C ASP A 102 11.05 4.72 0.55
N ILE A 103 10.75 3.44 0.76
CA ILE A 103 11.20 2.37 -0.14
C ILE A 103 10.55 2.50 -1.52
N THR A 104 9.30 2.97 -1.60
CA THR A 104 8.62 3.23 -2.87
C THR A 104 9.32 4.36 -3.63
N VAL A 105 9.65 5.46 -2.98
CA VAL A 105 10.40 6.58 -3.60
C VAL A 105 11.74 6.09 -4.13
N LEU A 106 12.51 5.36 -3.31
CA LEU A 106 13.82 4.82 -3.70
C LEU A 106 13.69 3.84 -4.88
N PHE A 107 12.67 2.99 -4.87
CA PHE A 107 12.43 2.03 -5.94
C PHE A 107 12.20 2.71 -7.29
N PHE A 108 11.46 3.82 -7.31
CA PHE A 108 11.18 4.55 -8.54
C PHE A 108 12.33 5.46 -8.98
N ASP A 109 13.44 5.57 -8.23
CA ASP A 109 14.59 6.39 -8.65
C ASP A 109 15.21 5.90 -9.95
N ASP A 110 15.25 4.61 -10.17
CA ASP A 110 15.82 3.97 -11.37
C ASP A 110 14.80 3.71 -12.49
N ILE A 111 13.55 4.17 -12.32
CA ILE A 111 12.49 4.01 -13.33
C ILE A 111 12.26 5.34 -14.03
N SER A 112 12.21 5.30 -15.37
CA SER A 112 11.87 6.47 -16.20
C SER A 112 10.36 6.60 -16.40
N ASN A 113 9.88 7.83 -16.65
CA ASN A 113 8.46 8.05 -16.98
C ASN A 113 7.99 7.27 -18.21
N ASN A 114 8.88 6.97 -19.16
CA ASN A 114 8.54 6.22 -20.38
C ASN A 114 8.31 4.73 -20.11
N GLU A 115 8.78 4.20 -18.98
CA GLU A 115 8.52 2.81 -18.59
C GLU A 115 7.15 2.62 -17.94
N MET A 116 6.53 3.72 -17.48
CA MET A 116 5.31 3.66 -16.67
C MET A 116 4.10 3.16 -17.44
N SER A 117 3.90 3.65 -18.68
CA SER A 117 2.73 3.31 -19.49
C SER A 117 3.09 2.38 -20.65
N GLN A 118 2.31 1.31 -20.81
CA GLN A 118 2.48 0.34 -21.90
C GLN A 118 1.13 0.08 -22.59
N TYR A 119 1.10 0.29 -23.90
CA TYR A 119 -0.12 0.04 -24.70
C TYR A 119 -0.29 -1.43 -25.08
N SER A 120 0.82 -2.14 -25.30
CA SER A 120 0.82 -3.53 -25.73
C SER A 120 0.67 -4.48 -24.53
N PRO A 121 -0.33 -5.39 -24.54
CA PRO A 121 -0.57 -6.31 -23.42
C PRO A 121 0.62 -7.21 -23.07
N ASP A 122 1.43 -7.59 -24.07
CA ASP A 122 2.62 -8.43 -23.88
C ASP A 122 3.76 -7.72 -23.12
N LYS A 123 3.68 -6.38 -22.98
CA LYS A 123 4.60 -5.57 -22.20
C LYS A 123 4.06 -5.22 -20.80
N LYS A 124 2.86 -5.68 -20.47
CA LYS A 124 2.24 -5.47 -19.17
C LYS A 124 2.52 -6.65 -18.23
N LEU A 125 2.66 -6.37 -16.94
CA LEU A 125 2.70 -7.42 -15.95
C LEU A 125 1.31 -8.02 -15.75
N ILE A 126 1.25 -9.31 -15.44
CA ILE A 126 0.02 -9.97 -15.02
C ILE A 126 -0.10 -9.90 -13.49
N THR A 127 -1.23 -9.40 -13.01
CA THR A 127 -1.54 -9.34 -11.58
C THR A 127 -2.03 -10.69 -11.07
N PHE A 128 -1.96 -10.93 -9.74
CA PHE A 128 -2.48 -12.17 -9.13
C PHE A 128 -3.99 -12.34 -9.27
N TRP A 129 -4.72 -11.26 -9.56
CA TRP A 129 -6.15 -11.30 -9.85
C TRP A 129 -6.45 -11.38 -11.36
N GLY A 130 -5.40 -11.66 -12.18
CA GLY A 130 -5.55 -12.02 -13.60
C GLY A 130 -5.71 -10.84 -14.57
N GLN A 131 -5.39 -9.61 -14.16
CA GLN A 131 -5.42 -8.45 -15.05
C GLN A 131 -4.03 -8.07 -15.53
N TYR A 132 -3.96 -7.49 -16.74
CA TYR A 132 -2.73 -6.96 -17.31
C TYR A 132 -2.63 -5.47 -16.99
N TYR A 133 -1.64 -5.11 -16.16
CA TYR A 133 -1.36 -3.74 -15.76
C TYR A 133 0.03 -3.31 -16.23
N ASP A 134 0.15 -2.04 -16.64
CA ASP A 134 1.44 -1.37 -16.64
C ASP A 134 1.76 -0.83 -15.24
N TYR A 135 2.94 -0.20 -15.08
CA TYR A 135 3.37 0.28 -13.76
C TYR A 135 2.54 1.46 -13.27
N GLU A 136 2.07 2.32 -14.19
CA GLU A 136 1.16 3.42 -13.85
C GLU A 136 -0.14 2.88 -13.27
N GLN A 137 -0.81 1.95 -13.95
CA GLN A 137 -2.05 1.32 -13.51
C GLN A 137 -1.88 0.59 -12.17
N LEU A 138 -0.72 -0.07 -11.95
CA LEU A 138 -0.46 -0.75 -10.69
C LEU A 138 -0.28 0.24 -9.54
N MET A 139 0.37 1.38 -9.77
CA MET A 139 0.50 2.44 -8.76
C MET A 139 -0.82 3.16 -8.49
N GLU A 140 -1.65 3.41 -9.51
CA GLU A 140 -3.02 3.90 -9.34
C GLU A 140 -3.85 2.93 -8.48
N HIS A 141 -3.72 1.62 -8.76
CA HIS A 141 -4.35 0.59 -7.94
C HIS A 141 -3.87 0.66 -6.48
N ALA A 142 -2.57 0.84 -6.23
CA ALA A 142 -2.02 0.97 -4.88
C ALA A 142 -2.62 2.16 -4.12
N ILE A 143 -2.78 3.32 -4.78
CA ILE A 143 -3.40 4.53 -4.22
C ILE A 143 -4.86 4.26 -3.84
N VAL A 144 -5.64 3.70 -4.76
CA VAL A 144 -7.06 3.36 -4.54
C VAL A 144 -7.20 2.30 -3.45
N HIS A 145 -6.30 1.33 -3.38
CA HIS A 145 -6.27 0.27 -2.37
C HIS A 145 -6.11 0.86 -0.96
N VAL A 146 -5.15 1.76 -0.75
CA VAL A 146 -4.99 2.47 0.54
C VAL A 146 -6.25 3.26 0.88
N SER A 147 -6.80 4.03 -0.07
CA SER A 147 -8.01 4.84 0.13
C SER A 147 -9.22 3.99 0.51
N ARG A 148 -9.39 2.81 -0.10
CA ARG A 148 -10.46 1.86 0.22
C ARG A 148 -10.34 1.37 1.66
N HIS A 149 -9.14 0.94 2.05
CA HIS A 149 -8.89 0.41 3.38
C HIS A 149 -8.92 1.48 4.47
N ARG A 150 -8.52 2.72 4.16
CA ARG A 150 -8.71 3.87 5.06
C ARG A 150 -10.18 4.06 5.43
N ARG A 151 -11.09 3.99 4.44
CA ARG A 151 -12.54 4.07 4.71
C ARG A 151 -13.05 2.91 5.57
N GLN A 152 -12.51 1.71 5.36
CA GLN A 152 -12.86 0.54 6.17
C GLN A 152 -12.41 0.72 7.63
N ILE A 153 -11.18 1.21 7.86
CA ILE A 153 -10.69 1.53 9.21
C ILE A 153 -11.55 2.62 9.86
N GLN A 154 -11.98 3.64 9.10
CA GLN A 154 -12.87 4.67 9.61
C GLN A 154 -14.21 4.10 10.09
N MET A 155 -14.79 3.14 9.36
CA MET A 155 -16.00 2.43 9.80
C MET A 155 -15.75 1.60 11.06
N PHE A 156 -14.61 0.91 11.15
CA PHE A 156 -14.26 0.14 12.35
C PHE A 156 -14.08 1.05 13.57
N LYS A 157 -13.37 2.17 13.41
CA LYS A 157 -13.20 3.18 14.45
C LYS A 157 -14.53 3.73 14.97
N SER A 158 -15.53 3.91 14.11
CA SER A 158 -16.87 4.31 14.55
C SER A 158 -17.54 3.22 15.37
N LYS A 159 -17.49 1.97 14.93
CA LYS A 159 -18.06 0.82 15.67
C LYS A 159 -17.41 0.62 17.06
N LEU A 160 -16.10 0.83 17.16
CA LEU A 160 -15.37 0.66 18.42
C LEU A 160 -15.73 1.73 19.47
N LYS A 161 -16.23 2.89 19.06
CA LYS A 161 -16.73 3.93 19.99
C LYS A 161 -18.08 3.60 20.58
N ASP A 162 -18.81 2.69 19.98
CA ASP A 162 -20.13 2.27 20.42
C ASP A 162 -20.07 1.00 21.31
N LEU A 163 -18.85 0.46 21.58
CA LEU A 163 -18.58 -0.66 22.48
C LEU A 163 -18.17 -0.17 23.87
#